data_6232b824cf0110bb0761dba2bbee564f
#
_entry.id   6232b824cf0110bb0761dba2bbee564f
#
_cell.length_a   1.000
_cell.length_b   1.000
_cell.length_c   1.000
_cell.angle_alpha   90.00
_cell.angle_beta   90.00
_cell.angle_gamma   90.00
#
_symmetry.space_group_name_H-M   'P 1'
#
loop_
_entity.id
_entity.type
_entity.pdbx_description
1 polymer ?
#
loop_
_entity_poly.entity_id
_entity_poly.type
_entity_poly.pdbx_seq_one_letter_code
_entity_poly.pdbx_strand_id
1 'polypeptide(L)'
;MAHPRGELGQLDVPLTPLAPPPLAPQPRLAPLPRLAPLKRFSRLKALLPVGLNLLLAAAFSLPSPAPARQKPPVQPRIGVWLTNSPSPLYYDPARLDQAVADLADSGFTTLYPNVWSRGTTFHRSRHAPMEPALAKANPNLDPICRMTRQAQRRGMEVIPWFEYGLMEPGQAAIVSEKPEWVLQRRDGSTAYPMHGQTMVWLNPAHPGVRERFIGLILEVVQRCGVDGIQLDDHFAWPVELGYDPYTRQLYRTETGREPPDNHLDRYWMKWRRQQLTSLLRELRQRLRDFDATPAKGGRTPRRERVISLSPGPFRFAYNRWLQDWELWSVGELVDDLIVQNYAYSVKGFAKDLDQPALVKAKGWGMPVEIGILAGFGGRTPDMATLREKVLLATGRGHGVIYFYWEGLWGLHAGPEGGAARRAAFRRLHQEIRSGLPGSR
;
A
#
# COMPACT_ATOMS: atom_id res chain seq x y z
N MET A 1 0.77 37.31 34.71
CA MET A 1 1.61 37.39 33.50
C MET A 1 0.99 36.53 32.43
N ALA A 2 0.44 37.12 31.40
CA ALA A 2 -0.35 36.44 30.37
C ALA A 2 0.57 35.82 29.32
N HIS A 3 0.35 34.53 29.01
CA HIS A 3 0.97 33.88 27.85
C HIS A 3 0.23 34.27 26.58
N PRO A 4 0.92 34.58 25.49
CA PRO A 4 0.27 34.85 24.22
C PRO A 4 -0.27 33.53 23.59
N ARG A 5 -1.54 33.55 23.24
CA ARG A 5 -2.19 32.54 22.39
C ARG A 5 -1.63 32.72 20.97
N GLY A 6 -0.80 31.78 20.53
CA GLY A 6 -0.42 31.68 19.13
C GLY A 6 -1.62 31.17 18.31
N GLU A 7 -2.04 31.95 17.36
CA GLU A 7 -3.04 31.62 16.35
C GLU A 7 -2.51 30.48 15.50
N LEU A 8 -3.13 29.28 15.68
CA LEU A 8 -3.00 28.18 14.74
C LEU A 8 -3.89 28.52 13.54
N GLY A 9 -3.26 28.99 12.47
CA GLY A 9 -3.93 29.22 11.19
C GLY A 9 -4.73 27.99 10.75
N GLN A 10 -6.01 28.20 10.46
CA GLN A 10 -6.88 27.25 9.81
C GLN A 10 -6.26 26.84 8.47
N LEU A 11 -5.79 25.60 8.39
CA LEU A 11 -5.41 24.99 7.13
C LEU A 11 -6.68 24.45 6.46
N ASP A 12 -7.36 25.31 5.71
CA ASP A 12 -8.33 24.91 4.71
C ASP A 12 -7.57 24.26 3.53
N VAL A 13 -7.43 22.94 3.60
CA VAL A 13 -6.98 22.15 2.45
C VAL A 13 -8.17 21.36 1.94
N PRO A 14 -8.73 21.69 0.76
CA PRO A 14 -9.78 20.88 0.16
C PRO A 14 -9.17 19.56 -0.29
N LEU A 15 -9.48 18.48 0.41
CA LEU A 15 -9.36 17.11 -0.12
C LEU A 15 -10.50 16.83 -1.11
N THR A 16 -10.70 17.70 -2.07
CA THR A 16 -11.49 17.40 -3.25
C THR A 16 -10.59 16.59 -4.18
N PRO A 17 -10.98 15.38 -4.61
CA PRO A 17 -10.40 14.84 -5.81
C PRO A 17 -10.64 15.89 -6.91
N LEU A 18 -9.58 16.46 -7.46
CA LEU A 18 -9.68 17.29 -8.64
C LEU A 18 -10.50 16.49 -9.66
N ALA A 19 -11.68 17.02 -9.99
CA ALA A 19 -12.48 16.45 -11.06
C ALA A 19 -11.59 16.37 -12.31
N PRO A 20 -11.54 15.24 -13.00
CA PRO A 20 -10.74 15.13 -14.21
C PRO A 20 -11.25 16.17 -15.21
N PRO A 21 -10.35 16.85 -15.93
CA PRO A 21 -10.74 17.72 -17.03
C PRO A 21 -11.58 16.91 -18.03
N PRO A 22 -12.56 17.50 -18.72
CA PRO A 22 -13.39 16.81 -19.69
C PRO A 22 -12.51 16.16 -20.75
N LEU A 23 -12.74 14.87 -20.99
CA LEU A 23 -12.04 14.10 -22.01
C LEU A 23 -12.36 14.72 -23.39
N ALA A 24 -11.32 15.08 -24.13
CA ALA A 24 -11.44 15.41 -25.54
C ALA A 24 -12.10 14.25 -26.31
N PRO A 25 -12.95 14.52 -27.31
CA PRO A 25 -13.63 13.48 -28.05
C PRO A 25 -12.61 12.56 -28.75
N GLN A 26 -12.77 11.27 -28.54
CA GLN A 26 -11.90 10.26 -29.17
C GLN A 26 -12.21 10.19 -30.67
N PRO A 27 -11.20 10.11 -31.54
CA PRO A 27 -11.41 9.85 -32.97
C PRO A 27 -12.05 8.47 -33.17
N ARG A 28 -13.07 8.40 -33.99
CA ARG A 28 -13.74 7.16 -34.38
C ARG A 28 -12.74 6.26 -35.09
N LEU A 29 -12.52 5.06 -34.58
CA LEU A 29 -11.73 4.04 -35.25
C LEU A 29 -12.46 3.58 -36.52
N ALA A 30 -11.77 3.59 -37.63
CA ALA A 30 -12.24 3.02 -38.89
C ALA A 30 -12.39 1.50 -38.77
N PRO A 31 -13.37 0.85 -39.42
CA PRO A 31 -13.57 -0.58 -39.37
C PRO A 31 -12.41 -1.36 -40.00
N LEU A 32 -11.94 -2.39 -39.32
CA LEU A 32 -10.92 -3.30 -39.81
C LEU A 32 -11.41 -4.08 -41.04
N PRO A 33 -10.56 -4.36 -42.02
CA PRO A 33 -10.92 -5.15 -43.19
C PRO A 33 -11.19 -6.62 -42.81
N ARG A 34 -12.24 -7.20 -43.38
CA ARG A 34 -12.63 -8.60 -43.19
C ARG A 34 -11.58 -9.51 -43.82
N LEU A 35 -11.06 -10.44 -43.03
CA LEU A 35 -10.21 -11.54 -43.49
C LEU A 35 -11.04 -12.53 -44.32
N ALA A 36 -10.53 -12.86 -45.51
CA ALA A 36 -11.11 -13.83 -46.43
C ALA A 36 -10.91 -15.27 -45.88
N PRO A 37 -11.81 -16.22 -46.24
CA PRO A 37 -11.74 -17.58 -45.72
C PRO A 37 -10.63 -18.39 -46.40
N LEU A 38 -9.83 -19.09 -45.59
CA LEU A 38 -8.81 -20.03 -46.03
C LEU A 38 -9.45 -21.26 -46.71
N LYS A 39 -9.04 -21.53 -47.94
CA LYS A 39 -9.43 -22.68 -48.76
C LYS A 39 -8.87 -23.95 -48.14
N ARG A 40 -9.76 -24.95 -47.99
CA ARG A 40 -9.43 -26.36 -47.68
C ARG A 40 -8.55 -26.97 -48.75
N PHE A 41 -7.38 -27.49 -48.43
CA PHE A 41 -6.67 -28.44 -49.26
C PHE A 41 -7.06 -29.86 -48.82
N SER A 42 -7.65 -30.59 -49.77
CA SER A 42 -7.95 -32.02 -49.63
C SER A 42 -6.94 -32.87 -50.43
N ARG A 43 -6.54 -33.98 -49.81
CA ARG A 43 -6.05 -35.22 -50.41
C ARG A 43 -4.61 -35.29 -50.90
N LEU A 44 -3.82 -36.09 -50.22
CA LEU A 44 -2.96 -37.08 -50.88
C LEU A 44 -2.96 -38.37 -50.01
N LYS A 45 -3.37 -39.47 -50.66
CA LYS A 45 -3.21 -40.87 -50.19
C LYS A 45 -1.87 -41.38 -50.70
N ALA A 46 -1.09 -42.02 -49.85
CA ALA A 46 -0.16 -43.08 -50.31
C ALA A 46 0.33 -43.93 -49.14
N LEU A 47 -0.06 -45.19 -49.10
CA LEU A 47 0.69 -46.45 -48.95
C LEU A 47 1.51 -46.70 -47.68
N LEU A 48 0.99 -47.68 -46.92
CA LEU A 48 1.66 -48.49 -45.89
C LEU A 48 2.83 -49.31 -46.49
N PRO A 49 3.80 -49.72 -45.62
CA PRO A 49 3.82 -51.16 -45.30
C PRO A 49 3.89 -51.46 -43.79
N VAL A 50 3.40 -52.64 -43.52
CA VAL A 50 3.28 -53.39 -42.29
C VAL A 50 4.65 -53.60 -41.65
N GLY A 51 4.77 -53.22 -40.36
CA GLY A 51 5.89 -53.56 -39.48
C GLY A 51 5.39 -53.72 -38.06
N LEU A 52 5.24 -54.96 -37.65
CA LEU A 52 4.86 -55.40 -36.32
C LEU A 52 5.89 -54.99 -35.29
N ASN A 53 5.56 -54.15 -34.34
CA ASN A 53 6.31 -53.99 -33.09
C ASN A 53 5.34 -53.78 -31.92
N LEU A 54 5.28 -54.82 -31.07
CA LEU A 54 4.72 -54.76 -29.74
C LEU A 54 5.50 -53.73 -28.91
N LEU A 55 4.89 -52.60 -28.60
CA LEU A 55 5.37 -51.70 -27.55
C LEU A 55 4.33 -51.70 -26.41
N LEU A 56 4.78 -52.21 -25.26
CA LEU A 56 4.07 -52.10 -23.99
C LEU A 56 3.63 -50.66 -23.76
N ALA A 57 2.34 -50.40 -23.68
CA ALA A 57 1.78 -49.18 -23.16
C ALA A 57 1.97 -49.14 -21.63
N ALA A 58 3.07 -48.61 -21.17
CA ALA A 58 3.20 -48.17 -19.79
C ALA A 58 2.29 -46.94 -19.63
N ALA A 59 1.13 -47.17 -19.02
CA ALA A 59 0.26 -46.07 -18.60
C ALA A 59 0.99 -45.24 -17.53
N PHE A 60 1.62 -44.16 -17.95
CA PHE A 60 2.04 -43.10 -17.02
C PHE A 60 0.75 -42.44 -16.50
N SER A 61 0.27 -42.92 -15.36
CA SER A 61 -0.72 -42.18 -14.56
C SER A 61 -0.04 -40.87 -14.09
N LEU A 62 -0.31 -39.79 -14.78
CA LEU A 62 0.04 -38.48 -14.26
C LEU A 62 -0.67 -38.32 -12.90
N PRO A 63 0.04 -37.94 -11.83
CA PRO A 63 -0.61 -37.68 -10.55
C PRO A 63 -1.65 -36.59 -10.76
N SER A 64 -2.89 -36.87 -10.38
CA SER A 64 -3.94 -35.83 -10.31
C SER A 64 -3.39 -34.61 -9.54
N PRO A 65 -3.60 -33.39 -10.04
CA PRO A 65 -3.21 -32.21 -9.29
C PRO A 65 -3.86 -32.32 -7.91
N ALA A 66 -3.03 -32.23 -6.86
CA ALA A 66 -3.52 -32.22 -5.49
C ALA A 66 -4.59 -31.14 -5.37
N PRO A 67 -5.73 -31.40 -4.72
CA PRO A 67 -6.77 -30.40 -4.54
C PRO A 67 -6.14 -29.17 -3.91
N ALA A 68 -6.34 -28.03 -4.55
CA ALA A 68 -5.85 -26.76 -4.03
C ALA A 68 -6.28 -26.67 -2.57
N ARG A 69 -5.29 -26.59 -1.66
CA ARG A 69 -5.55 -26.46 -0.23
C ARG A 69 -6.40 -25.20 -0.07
N GLN A 70 -7.70 -25.38 0.20
CA GLN A 70 -8.56 -24.29 0.59
C GLN A 70 -7.93 -23.66 1.83
N LYS A 71 -7.38 -22.45 1.67
CA LYS A 71 -6.94 -21.67 2.82
C LYS A 71 -8.14 -21.55 3.76
N PRO A 72 -7.97 -21.80 5.07
CA PRO A 72 -9.07 -21.59 6.01
C PRO A 72 -9.62 -20.19 5.83
N PRO A 73 -10.93 -19.96 6.02
CA PRO A 73 -11.52 -18.65 5.87
C PRO A 73 -10.74 -17.67 6.74
N VAL A 74 -10.04 -16.74 6.08
CA VAL A 74 -9.28 -15.70 6.75
C VAL A 74 -10.28 -14.78 7.42
N GLN A 75 -10.24 -14.69 8.74
CA GLN A 75 -11.07 -13.71 9.46
C GLN A 75 -10.74 -12.31 8.92
N PRO A 76 -11.75 -11.48 8.60
CA PRO A 76 -11.49 -10.15 8.08
C PRO A 76 -10.67 -9.34 9.07
N ARG A 77 -9.60 -8.71 8.60
CA ARG A 77 -8.79 -7.82 9.42
C ARG A 77 -9.63 -6.64 9.90
N ILE A 78 -9.43 -6.28 11.14
CA ILE A 78 -9.92 -5.05 11.75
C ILE A 78 -8.68 -4.30 12.21
N GLY A 79 -8.27 -3.31 11.44
CA GLY A 79 -7.00 -2.62 11.68
C GLY A 79 -7.15 -1.11 11.82
N VAL A 80 -6.04 -0.48 12.17
CA VAL A 80 -5.96 0.98 12.32
C VAL A 80 -4.58 1.50 11.97
N TRP A 81 -4.54 2.62 11.24
CA TRP A 81 -3.33 3.40 11.07
C TRP A 81 -3.05 4.25 12.31
N LEU A 82 -1.78 4.29 12.70
CA LEU A 82 -1.29 5.17 13.75
C LEU A 82 -0.24 6.10 13.14
N THR A 83 -0.40 7.40 13.35
CA THR A 83 0.53 8.41 12.84
C THR A 83 1.07 9.27 13.98
N ASN A 84 2.15 9.98 13.70
CA ASN A 84 2.79 10.89 14.65
C ASN A 84 2.16 12.29 14.69
N SER A 85 1.36 12.65 13.70
CA SER A 85 0.85 14.02 13.58
C SER A 85 -0.66 14.03 13.26
N PRO A 86 -1.43 14.72 14.07
CA PRO A 86 -1.13 15.37 15.35
C PRO A 86 -1.33 14.45 16.57
N SER A 87 -0.61 13.34 16.67
CA SER A 87 -0.77 12.35 17.74
C SER A 87 0.40 12.36 18.73
N PRO A 88 0.14 12.31 20.05
CA PRO A 88 1.19 12.22 21.07
C PRO A 88 1.73 10.79 21.27
N LEU A 89 1.17 9.78 20.61
CA LEU A 89 1.45 8.36 20.90
C LEU A 89 2.92 8.00 20.84
N TYR A 90 3.65 8.51 19.84
CA TYR A 90 5.05 8.15 19.63
C TYR A 90 6.01 8.78 20.65
N TYR A 91 5.56 9.80 21.38
CA TYR A 91 6.39 10.58 22.31
C TYR A 91 6.16 10.20 23.78
N ASP A 92 5.07 9.47 24.07
CA ASP A 92 4.67 9.09 25.43
C ASP A 92 4.50 7.56 25.52
N PRO A 93 5.50 6.84 26.12
CA PRO A 93 5.44 5.38 26.25
C PRO A 93 4.24 4.84 27.00
N ALA A 94 3.77 5.55 28.03
CA ALA A 94 2.63 5.08 28.82
C ALA A 94 1.33 5.19 28.03
N ARG A 95 1.16 6.30 27.32
CA ARG A 95 0.01 6.52 26.43
C ARG A 95 0.01 5.55 25.25
N LEU A 96 1.18 5.24 24.69
CA LEU A 96 1.33 4.23 23.65
C LEU A 96 0.88 2.86 24.12
N ASP A 97 1.35 2.42 25.31
CA ASP A 97 0.97 1.12 25.88
C ASP A 97 -0.54 1.04 26.14
N GLN A 98 -1.12 2.13 26.70
CA GLN A 98 -2.56 2.21 26.93
C GLN A 98 -3.36 2.15 25.62
N ALA A 99 -2.92 2.90 24.59
CA ALA A 99 -3.59 2.87 23.29
C ALA A 99 -3.58 1.47 22.67
N VAL A 100 -2.45 0.76 22.74
CA VAL A 100 -2.36 -0.63 22.25
C VAL A 100 -3.28 -1.57 23.02
N ALA A 101 -3.37 -1.41 24.37
CA ALA A 101 -4.29 -2.19 25.20
C ALA A 101 -5.76 -1.90 24.81
N ASP A 102 -6.14 -0.62 24.72
CA ASP A 102 -7.48 -0.19 24.34
C ASP A 102 -7.91 -0.72 22.96
N LEU A 103 -6.99 -0.76 22.01
CA LEU A 103 -7.21 -1.31 20.67
C LEU A 103 -7.47 -2.82 20.74
N ALA A 104 -6.63 -3.57 21.45
CA ALA A 104 -6.83 -5.01 21.64
C ALA A 104 -8.18 -5.31 22.30
N ASP A 105 -8.50 -4.61 23.40
CA ASP A 105 -9.76 -4.76 24.12
C ASP A 105 -10.98 -4.37 23.29
N SER A 106 -10.79 -3.49 22.31
CA SER A 106 -11.84 -3.09 21.36
C SER A 106 -11.92 -3.99 20.13
N GLY A 107 -11.10 -5.06 20.09
CA GLY A 107 -11.19 -6.09 19.07
C GLY A 107 -10.44 -5.78 17.78
N PHE A 108 -9.47 -4.89 17.78
CA PHE A 108 -8.56 -4.73 16.66
C PHE A 108 -7.62 -5.94 16.52
N THR A 109 -7.25 -6.27 15.28
CA THR A 109 -6.38 -7.42 14.96
C THR A 109 -5.03 -7.00 14.42
N THR A 110 -4.94 -5.79 13.84
CA THR A 110 -3.74 -5.35 13.12
C THR A 110 -3.49 -3.87 13.32
N LEU A 111 -2.24 -3.51 13.58
CA LEU A 111 -1.78 -2.12 13.71
C LEU A 111 -0.86 -1.76 12.54
N TYR A 112 -1.07 -0.58 11.98
CA TYR A 112 -0.25 -0.01 10.91
C TYR A 112 0.43 1.29 11.41
N PRO A 113 1.50 1.18 12.23
CA PRO A 113 2.21 2.36 12.70
C PRO A 113 3.02 3.01 11.58
N ASN A 114 2.91 4.33 11.47
CA ASN A 114 3.77 5.11 10.60
C ASN A 114 5.23 5.03 11.08
N VAL A 115 6.13 4.65 10.20
CA VAL A 115 7.57 4.51 10.50
C VAL A 115 8.46 5.41 9.65
N TRP A 116 7.90 5.96 8.58
CA TRP A 116 8.57 6.80 7.62
C TRP A 116 7.66 7.96 7.22
N SER A 117 8.01 9.16 7.67
CA SER A 117 7.21 10.36 7.46
C SER A 117 8.10 11.58 7.26
N ARG A 118 7.83 12.34 6.21
CA ARG A 118 8.49 13.63 5.92
C ARG A 118 10.02 13.57 6.02
N GLY A 119 10.63 12.52 5.45
CA GLY A 119 12.09 12.39 5.45
C GLY A 119 12.69 11.93 6.77
N THR A 120 11.89 11.52 7.75
CA THR A 120 12.33 11.10 9.08
C THR A 120 11.78 9.74 9.48
N THR A 121 12.48 9.06 10.38
CA THR A 121 12.08 7.79 10.99
C THR A 121 11.74 7.97 12.47
N PHE A 122 10.96 7.04 13.05
CA PHE A 122 10.65 7.03 14.49
C PHE A 122 11.57 6.07 15.27
N HIS A 123 12.76 5.84 14.76
CA HIS A 123 13.82 5.05 15.38
C HIS A 123 15.19 5.59 14.94
N ARG A 124 16.26 5.16 15.57
CA ARG A 124 17.62 5.44 15.08
C ARG A 124 17.87 4.64 13.82
N SER A 125 18.08 5.34 12.72
CA SER A 125 18.32 4.76 11.39
C SER A 125 19.67 5.17 10.84
N ARG A 126 20.25 4.31 10.00
CA ARG A 126 21.45 4.62 9.19
C ARG A 126 21.10 5.26 7.85
N HIS A 127 19.80 5.24 7.50
CA HIS A 127 19.33 5.66 6.18
C HIS A 127 18.61 7.01 6.19
N ALA A 128 18.18 7.49 7.37
CA ALA A 128 17.47 8.75 7.51
C ALA A 128 17.58 9.29 8.95
N PRO A 129 17.42 10.61 9.16
CA PRO A 129 17.38 11.20 10.48
C PRO A 129 16.17 10.70 11.28
N MET A 130 16.35 10.61 12.59
CA MET A 130 15.23 10.40 13.51
C MET A 130 14.38 11.66 13.59
N GLU A 131 13.06 11.51 13.77
CA GLU A 131 12.13 12.61 13.91
C GLU A 131 12.59 13.55 15.04
N PRO A 132 12.73 14.88 14.78
CA PRO A 132 13.42 15.79 15.68
C PRO A 132 12.80 15.92 17.07
N ALA A 133 11.46 15.93 17.18
CA ALA A 133 10.80 16.05 18.48
C ALA A 133 11.00 14.78 19.33
N LEU A 134 10.98 13.61 18.70
CA LEU A 134 11.27 12.34 19.36
C LEU A 134 12.74 12.25 19.76
N ALA A 135 13.66 12.64 18.89
CA ALA A 135 15.08 12.67 19.18
C ALA A 135 15.42 13.60 20.37
N LYS A 136 14.72 14.73 20.47
CA LYS A 136 14.87 15.67 21.60
C LYS A 136 14.24 15.16 22.90
N ALA A 137 13.03 14.61 22.81
CA ALA A 137 12.29 14.15 23.99
C ALA A 137 12.87 12.86 24.60
N ASN A 138 13.18 11.88 23.76
CA ASN A 138 13.72 10.59 24.18
C ASN A 138 14.47 9.88 23.05
N PRO A 139 15.78 10.15 22.86
CA PRO A 139 16.57 9.59 21.77
C PRO A 139 16.75 8.06 21.86
N ASN A 140 16.41 7.45 22.99
CA ASN A 140 16.51 5.99 23.22
C ASN A 140 15.16 5.29 23.08
N LEU A 141 14.07 6.04 22.92
CA LEU A 141 12.75 5.46 22.69
C LEU A 141 12.66 4.94 21.26
N ASP A 142 12.25 3.70 21.13
CA ASP A 142 11.84 3.08 19.87
C ASP A 142 10.34 2.74 19.98
N PRO A 143 9.46 3.68 19.63
CA PRO A 143 8.01 3.48 19.77
C PRO A 143 7.51 2.33 18.90
N ILE A 144 8.13 2.07 17.74
CA ILE A 144 7.72 1.01 16.84
C ILE A 144 7.99 -0.37 17.43
N CYS A 145 9.22 -0.61 17.91
CA CYS A 145 9.55 -1.87 18.57
C CYS A 145 8.77 -2.05 19.88
N ARG A 146 8.49 -0.97 20.61
CA ARG A 146 7.64 -1.03 21.83
C ARG A 146 6.21 -1.43 21.46
N MET A 147 5.60 -0.76 20.48
CA MET A 147 4.27 -1.08 19.98
C MET A 147 4.17 -2.52 19.49
N THR A 148 5.16 -2.97 18.71
CA THR A 148 5.22 -4.34 18.19
C THR A 148 5.17 -5.37 19.34
N ARG A 149 6.03 -5.21 20.35
CA ARG A 149 6.03 -6.12 21.50
C ARG A 149 4.72 -6.12 22.26
N GLN A 150 4.11 -4.94 22.48
CA GLN A 150 2.85 -4.82 23.22
C GLN A 150 1.67 -5.40 22.45
N ALA A 151 1.61 -5.18 21.13
CA ALA A 151 0.56 -5.68 20.26
C ALA A 151 0.64 -7.21 20.08
N GLN A 152 1.82 -7.74 19.79
CA GLN A 152 2.02 -9.19 19.60
C GLN A 152 1.72 -10.01 20.87
N ARG A 153 2.00 -9.47 22.08
CA ARG A 153 1.59 -10.10 23.34
C ARG A 153 0.07 -10.20 23.50
N ARG A 154 -0.69 -9.38 22.76
CA ARG A 154 -2.16 -9.35 22.77
C ARG A 154 -2.77 -10.01 21.53
N GLY A 155 -1.96 -10.73 20.75
CA GLY A 155 -2.40 -11.43 19.54
C GLY A 155 -2.69 -10.53 18.34
N MET A 156 -2.23 -9.26 18.33
CA MET A 156 -2.35 -8.37 17.20
C MET A 156 -1.11 -8.40 16.31
N GLU A 157 -1.31 -8.34 14.99
CA GLU A 157 -0.25 -8.14 14.02
C GLU A 157 0.20 -6.67 13.97
N VAL A 158 1.48 -6.44 13.65
CA VAL A 158 2.03 -5.09 13.44
C VAL A 158 2.73 -5.04 12.09
N ILE A 159 2.21 -4.19 11.22
CA ILE A 159 2.65 -4.00 9.84
C ILE A 159 3.04 -2.52 9.67
N PRO A 160 4.30 -2.14 9.90
CA PRO A 160 4.77 -0.76 9.80
C PRO A 160 4.44 -0.13 8.45
N TRP A 161 3.91 1.08 8.49
CA TRP A 161 3.44 1.85 7.35
C TRP A 161 4.49 2.89 6.91
N PHE A 162 4.95 2.76 5.67
CA PHE A 162 5.90 3.68 5.04
C PHE A 162 5.13 4.75 4.26
N GLU A 163 4.42 5.62 4.99
CA GLU A 163 3.47 6.63 4.48
C GLU A 163 4.04 7.46 3.33
N TYR A 164 5.23 8.02 3.50
CA TYR A 164 5.80 8.92 2.50
C TYR A 164 6.50 8.21 1.34
N GLY A 165 6.65 6.88 1.39
CA GLY A 165 7.18 6.09 0.28
C GLY A 165 8.46 6.68 -0.30
N LEU A 166 8.40 7.12 -1.56
CA LEU A 166 9.51 7.75 -2.29
C LEU A 166 9.47 9.29 -2.26
N MET A 167 8.55 9.87 -1.49
CA MET A 167 8.38 11.32 -1.38
C MET A 167 9.22 11.89 -0.21
N GLU A 168 9.85 13.03 -0.44
CA GLU A 168 10.67 13.76 0.54
C GLU A 168 10.26 15.22 0.61
N PRO A 169 10.42 15.89 1.76
CA PRO A 169 10.36 17.34 1.81
C PRO A 169 11.45 17.96 0.93
N GLY A 170 11.13 19.02 0.18
CA GLY A 170 12.09 19.65 -0.72
C GLY A 170 13.33 20.19 -0.02
N GLN A 171 13.22 20.52 1.29
CA GLN A 171 14.34 20.98 2.13
C GLN A 171 15.07 19.83 2.87
N ALA A 172 14.70 18.56 2.68
CA ALA A 172 15.41 17.46 3.33
C ALA A 172 16.87 17.38 2.87
N ALA A 173 17.80 17.08 3.80
CA ALA A 173 19.24 17.04 3.52
C ALA A 173 19.57 16.16 2.31
N ILE A 174 18.92 15.01 2.17
CA ILE A 174 19.12 14.09 1.06
C ILE A 174 18.88 14.72 -0.31
N VAL A 175 17.99 15.72 -0.40
CA VAL A 175 17.67 16.41 -1.66
C VAL A 175 18.83 17.30 -2.12
N SER A 176 19.50 17.96 -1.18
CA SER A 176 20.69 18.77 -1.47
C SER A 176 21.96 17.93 -1.61
N GLU A 177 22.09 16.85 -0.86
CA GLU A 177 23.26 15.95 -0.90
C GLU A 177 23.26 15.05 -2.13
N LYS A 178 22.08 14.70 -2.65
CA LYS A 178 21.87 13.76 -3.76
C LYS A 178 20.87 14.30 -4.77
N PRO A 179 21.11 15.46 -5.38
CA PRO A 179 20.17 16.06 -6.34
C PRO A 179 19.90 15.15 -7.55
N GLU A 180 20.87 14.29 -7.90
CA GLU A 180 20.72 13.30 -8.97
C GLU A 180 19.70 12.18 -8.67
N TRP A 181 19.25 12.08 -7.41
CA TRP A 181 18.22 11.13 -7.01
C TRP A 181 16.81 11.66 -7.21
N VAL A 182 16.66 12.96 -7.49
CA VAL A 182 15.36 13.63 -7.54
C VAL A 182 14.77 13.59 -8.95
N LEU A 183 13.55 13.11 -9.06
CA LEU A 183 12.78 13.13 -10.31
C LEU A 183 12.49 14.56 -10.75
N GLN A 184 12.55 14.81 -12.06
CA GLN A 184 12.30 16.12 -12.65
C GLN A 184 11.15 16.06 -13.67
N ARG A 185 10.43 17.16 -13.81
CA ARG A 185 9.59 17.44 -15.00
C ARG A 185 10.48 17.77 -16.19
N ARG A 186 9.85 17.90 -17.36
CA ARG A 186 10.55 18.22 -18.59
C ARG A 186 11.25 19.58 -18.57
N ASP A 187 10.69 20.55 -17.85
CA ASP A 187 11.26 21.88 -17.65
C ASP A 187 12.36 21.94 -16.57
N GLY A 188 12.72 20.78 -16.01
CA GLY A 188 13.72 20.65 -14.95
C GLY A 188 13.15 20.90 -13.54
N SER A 189 11.90 21.28 -13.39
CA SER A 189 11.30 21.51 -12.07
C SER A 189 11.09 20.20 -11.30
N THR A 190 11.35 20.25 -9.97
CA THR A 190 11.22 19.10 -9.06
C THR A 190 10.07 19.25 -8.06
N ALA A 191 9.67 20.48 -7.79
CA ALA A 191 8.71 20.85 -6.75
C ALA A 191 7.33 20.22 -7.00
N TYR A 192 6.80 19.57 -5.97
CA TYR A 192 5.46 18.97 -5.98
C TYR A 192 4.70 19.45 -4.74
N PRO A 193 3.83 20.48 -4.87
CA PRO A 193 3.05 20.98 -3.75
C PRO A 193 2.10 19.89 -3.22
N MET A 194 2.23 19.54 -1.95
CA MET A 194 1.38 18.55 -1.30
C MET A 194 1.35 18.78 0.22
N HIS A 195 0.18 18.66 0.82
CA HIS A 195 -0.02 18.82 2.28
C HIS A 195 0.51 20.15 2.84
N GLY A 196 0.38 21.23 2.07
CA GLY A 196 0.85 22.57 2.47
C GLY A 196 2.38 22.75 2.47
N GLN A 197 3.12 21.78 1.92
CA GLN A 197 4.58 21.78 1.81
C GLN A 197 5.03 21.58 0.37
N THR A 198 6.26 21.97 0.08
CA THR A 198 6.92 21.60 -1.17
C THR A 198 7.61 20.25 -0.98
N MET A 199 7.10 19.25 -1.70
CA MET A 199 7.68 17.91 -1.72
C MET A 199 8.48 17.71 -3.01
N VAL A 200 9.31 16.67 -3.03
CA VAL A 200 9.98 16.12 -4.22
C VAL A 200 9.81 14.61 -4.21
N TRP A 201 10.09 13.97 -5.34
CA TRP A 201 10.03 12.52 -5.46
C TRP A 201 11.40 11.95 -5.82
N LEU A 202 11.83 10.95 -5.06
CA LEU A 202 13.06 10.22 -5.36
C LEU A 202 12.81 9.20 -6.48
N ASN A 203 13.82 9.01 -7.31
CA ASN A 203 13.74 8.20 -8.52
C ASN A 203 13.80 6.69 -8.20
N PRO A 204 12.71 5.92 -8.37
CA PRO A 204 12.69 4.48 -8.08
C PRO A 204 13.55 3.63 -9.03
N ALA A 205 14.03 4.22 -10.14
CA ALA A 205 14.96 3.55 -11.03
C ALA A 205 16.42 3.72 -10.59
N HIS A 206 16.73 4.73 -9.77
CA HIS A 206 18.10 5.01 -9.33
C HIS A 206 18.56 4.00 -8.27
N PRO A 207 19.72 3.32 -8.44
CA PRO A 207 20.17 2.27 -7.53
C PRO A 207 20.40 2.76 -6.09
N GLY A 208 20.92 3.98 -5.90
CA GLY A 208 21.08 4.57 -4.57
C GLY A 208 19.76 4.82 -3.84
N VAL A 209 18.72 5.21 -4.56
CA VAL A 209 17.36 5.38 -4.00
C VAL A 209 16.79 4.01 -3.59
N ARG A 210 16.94 3.00 -4.43
CA ARG A 210 16.49 1.63 -4.15
C ARG A 210 17.14 1.08 -2.89
N GLU A 211 18.48 1.15 -2.80
CA GLU A 211 19.24 0.65 -1.64
C GLU A 211 18.83 1.39 -0.36
N ARG A 212 18.67 2.72 -0.41
CA ARG A 212 18.23 3.50 0.75
C ARG A 212 16.82 3.10 1.19
N PHE A 213 15.86 3.01 0.25
CA PHE A 213 14.47 2.70 0.57
C PHE A 213 14.30 1.27 1.12
N ILE A 214 14.93 0.29 0.47
CA ILE A 214 14.95 -1.10 0.94
C ILE A 214 15.67 -1.19 2.29
N GLY A 215 16.77 -0.45 2.46
CA GLY A 215 17.52 -0.38 3.72
C GLY A 215 16.66 0.13 4.89
N LEU A 216 15.86 1.20 4.69
CA LEU A 216 14.91 1.70 5.68
C LEU A 216 13.91 0.61 6.11
N ILE A 217 13.39 -0.15 5.16
CA ILE A 217 12.43 -1.21 5.42
C ILE A 217 13.05 -2.37 6.17
N LEU A 218 14.19 -2.88 5.70
CA LEU A 218 14.88 -4.02 6.32
C LEU A 218 15.38 -3.69 7.73
N GLU A 219 15.74 -2.45 7.99
CA GLU A 219 16.16 -2.00 9.31
C GLU A 219 15.03 -2.14 10.35
N VAL A 220 13.81 -1.73 10.03
CA VAL A 220 12.62 -1.89 10.90
C VAL A 220 12.30 -3.37 11.11
N VAL A 221 12.32 -4.15 10.03
CA VAL A 221 12.09 -5.60 10.05
C VAL A 221 13.08 -6.30 10.96
N GLN A 222 14.37 -5.99 10.84
CA GLN A 222 15.44 -6.60 11.63
C GLN A 222 15.33 -6.23 13.12
N ARG A 223 15.02 -4.96 13.42
CA ARG A 223 15.01 -4.43 14.78
C ARG A 223 13.81 -4.87 15.60
N CYS A 224 12.62 -4.81 15.03
CA CYS A 224 11.37 -4.90 15.77
C CYS A 224 10.67 -6.26 15.65
N GLY A 225 11.03 -7.09 14.67
CA GLY A 225 10.40 -8.41 14.49
C GLY A 225 8.92 -8.31 14.11
N VAL A 226 8.61 -7.33 13.26
CA VAL A 226 7.27 -7.03 12.75
C VAL A 226 6.72 -8.13 11.85
N ASP A 227 5.41 -8.19 11.69
CA ASP A 227 4.70 -9.24 10.93
C ASP A 227 4.68 -8.99 9.42
N GLY A 228 4.96 -7.77 9.00
CA GLY A 228 5.03 -7.36 7.60
C GLY A 228 5.50 -5.92 7.47
N ILE A 229 5.31 -5.36 6.28
CA ILE A 229 5.50 -3.93 5.97
C ILE A 229 4.34 -3.44 5.11
N GLN A 230 4.00 -2.17 5.18
CA GLN A 230 3.00 -1.57 4.30
C GLN A 230 3.60 -0.44 3.48
N LEU A 231 3.41 -0.55 2.16
CA LEU A 231 3.63 0.52 1.21
C LEU A 231 2.35 1.34 1.06
N ASP A 232 2.49 2.61 0.71
CA ASP A 232 1.39 3.54 0.54
C ASP A 232 1.21 3.96 -0.94
N ASP A 233 0.22 4.82 -1.19
CA ASP A 233 0.03 5.45 -2.49
C ASP A 233 1.21 6.36 -2.88
N HIS A 234 2.04 6.80 -1.92
CA HIS A 234 3.32 7.49 -2.20
C HIS A 234 4.49 6.57 -2.57
N PHE A 235 4.33 5.25 -2.56
CA PHE A 235 5.21 4.33 -3.27
C PHE A 235 4.88 4.40 -4.76
N ALA A 236 5.27 5.50 -5.40
CA ALA A 236 4.74 5.93 -6.67
C ALA A 236 5.80 6.61 -7.56
N TRP A 237 5.44 6.74 -8.84
CA TRP A 237 6.11 7.60 -9.79
C TRP A 237 5.07 8.56 -10.36
N PRO A 238 5.03 9.84 -9.95
CA PRO A 238 4.11 10.81 -10.52
C PRO A 238 4.28 10.93 -12.02
N VAL A 239 3.17 10.86 -12.76
CA VAL A 239 3.18 10.72 -14.22
C VAL A 239 3.89 11.85 -14.96
N GLU A 240 3.95 13.06 -14.36
CA GLU A 240 4.62 14.24 -14.90
C GLU A 240 6.15 14.18 -14.79
N LEU A 241 6.68 13.31 -13.92
CA LEU A 241 8.11 13.24 -13.57
C LEU A 241 8.83 12.13 -14.34
N GLY A 242 10.18 12.21 -14.37
CA GLY A 242 11.04 11.22 -15.00
C GLY A 242 11.87 11.78 -16.15
N TYR A 243 12.03 13.10 -16.23
CA TYR A 243 12.86 13.74 -17.23
C TYR A 243 14.23 14.18 -16.67
N ASP A 244 14.58 13.71 -15.48
CA ASP A 244 15.92 13.88 -14.90
C ASP A 244 16.99 13.17 -15.77
N PRO A 245 18.25 13.63 -15.70
CA PRO A 245 19.35 13.11 -16.54
C PRO A 245 19.52 11.60 -16.43
N TYR A 246 19.43 11.04 -15.20
CA TYR A 246 19.59 9.60 -14.98
C TYR A 246 18.49 8.80 -15.69
N THR A 247 17.22 9.18 -15.50
CA THR A 247 16.08 8.50 -16.13
C THR A 247 16.16 8.58 -17.67
N ARG A 248 16.50 9.74 -18.21
CA ARG A 248 16.65 9.91 -19.66
C ARG A 248 17.75 9.01 -20.22
N GLN A 249 18.89 8.94 -19.54
CA GLN A 249 20.00 8.07 -19.96
C GLN A 249 19.59 6.59 -19.91
N LEU A 250 18.97 6.17 -18.81
CA LEU A 250 18.50 4.78 -18.63
C LEU A 250 17.50 4.39 -19.72
N TYR A 251 16.52 5.25 -19.98
CA TYR A 251 15.52 5.01 -21.01
C TYR A 251 16.16 4.88 -22.41
N ARG A 252 17.12 5.74 -22.75
CA ARG A 252 17.88 5.64 -24.01
C ARG A 252 18.66 4.33 -24.11
N THR A 253 19.32 3.95 -23.01
CA THR A 253 20.11 2.71 -22.98
C THR A 253 19.22 1.48 -23.19
N GLU A 254 18.06 1.44 -22.57
CA GLU A 254 17.17 0.29 -22.62
C GLU A 254 16.29 0.23 -23.90
N THR A 255 15.99 1.38 -24.49
CA THR A 255 15.03 1.45 -25.61
C THR A 255 15.58 1.96 -26.93
N GLY A 256 16.76 2.55 -26.93
CA GLY A 256 17.36 3.24 -28.09
C GLY A 256 16.65 4.57 -28.44
N ARG A 257 15.81 5.11 -27.55
CA ARG A 257 14.97 6.30 -27.81
C ARG A 257 15.08 7.34 -26.70
N GLU A 258 14.83 8.60 -27.05
CA GLU A 258 14.60 9.64 -26.05
C GLU A 258 13.21 9.52 -25.44
N PRO A 259 13.03 9.91 -24.17
CA PRO A 259 11.69 10.06 -23.60
C PRO A 259 10.85 11.03 -24.43
N PRO A 260 9.59 10.68 -24.74
CA PRO A 260 8.72 11.55 -25.52
C PRO A 260 8.35 12.82 -24.74
N ASP A 261 8.04 13.88 -25.46
CA ASP A 261 7.63 15.16 -24.89
C ASP A 261 6.34 15.06 -24.05
N ASN A 262 5.44 14.20 -24.48
CA ASN A 262 4.19 13.96 -23.80
C ASN A 262 4.40 12.94 -22.66
N HIS A 263 4.32 13.42 -21.43
CA HIS A 263 4.44 12.55 -20.25
C HIS A 263 3.33 11.49 -20.14
N LEU A 264 2.21 11.64 -20.88
CA LEU A 264 1.12 10.67 -20.98
C LEU A 264 1.31 9.68 -22.13
N ASP A 265 2.43 9.71 -22.85
CA ASP A 265 2.71 8.68 -23.85
C ASP A 265 2.63 7.28 -23.23
N ARG A 266 1.91 6.38 -23.90
CA ARG A 266 1.59 5.04 -23.36
C ARG A 266 2.82 4.16 -23.12
N TYR A 267 3.84 4.27 -23.97
CA TYR A 267 5.06 3.47 -23.87
C TYR A 267 5.97 4.02 -22.76
N TRP A 268 6.06 5.34 -22.66
CA TRP A 268 6.75 6.04 -21.61
C TRP A 268 6.15 5.77 -20.23
N MET A 269 4.81 5.84 -20.09
CA MET A 269 4.11 5.46 -18.87
C MET A 269 4.33 3.98 -18.53
N LYS A 270 4.27 3.09 -19.54
CA LYS A 270 4.51 1.64 -19.33
C LYS A 270 5.92 1.39 -18.81
N TRP A 271 6.93 2.00 -19.42
CA TRP A 271 8.32 1.82 -19.01
C TRP A 271 8.53 2.28 -17.56
N ARG A 272 8.04 3.47 -17.16
CA ARG A 272 8.16 3.96 -15.80
C ARG A 272 7.40 3.07 -14.79
N ARG A 273 6.22 2.53 -15.13
CA ARG A 273 5.54 1.51 -14.32
C ARG A 273 6.38 0.26 -14.14
N GLN A 274 7.10 -0.17 -15.16
CA GLN A 274 7.99 -1.32 -15.08
C GLN A 274 9.17 -1.07 -14.14
N GLN A 275 9.73 0.14 -14.13
CA GLN A 275 10.79 0.51 -13.19
C GLN A 275 10.30 0.50 -11.73
N LEU A 276 9.11 1.05 -11.45
CA LEU A 276 8.51 0.99 -10.13
C LEU A 276 8.20 -0.45 -9.70
N THR A 277 7.68 -1.26 -10.62
CA THR A 277 7.43 -2.69 -10.40
C THR A 277 8.73 -3.46 -10.15
N SER A 278 9.83 -3.08 -10.82
CA SER A 278 11.16 -3.67 -10.60
C SER A 278 11.67 -3.41 -9.17
N LEU A 279 11.49 -2.19 -8.66
CA LEU A 279 11.82 -1.89 -7.25
C LEU A 279 10.99 -2.76 -6.27
N LEU A 280 9.69 -2.94 -6.54
CA LEU A 280 8.85 -3.79 -5.70
C LEU A 280 9.30 -5.27 -5.73
N ARG A 281 9.70 -5.79 -6.90
CA ARG A 281 10.27 -7.14 -7.00
C ARG A 281 11.57 -7.29 -6.21
N GLU A 282 12.43 -6.31 -6.30
CA GLU A 282 13.69 -6.28 -5.53
C GLU A 282 13.41 -6.26 -4.03
N LEU A 283 12.50 -5.42 -3.56
CA LEU A 283 12.07 -5.39 -2.17
C LEU A 283 11.51 -6.76 -1.72
N ARG A 284 10.62 -7.37 -2.51
CA ARG A 284 10.06 -8.71 -2.22
C ARG A 284 11.17 -9.75 -2.09
N GLN A 285 12.12 -9.74 -3.02
CA GLN A 285 13.24 -10.69 -2.97
C GLN A 285 14.11 -10.47 -1.73
N ARG A 286 14.48 -9.23 -1.43
CA ARG A 286 15.29 -8.90 -0.24
C ARG A 286 14.59 -9.27 1.07
N LEU A 287 13.28 -9.14 1.16
CA LEU A 287 12.51 -9.60 2.32
C LEU A 287 12.49 -11.12 2.43
N ARG A 288 12.32 -11.85 1.32
CA ARG A 288 12.41 -13.31 1.28
C ARG A 288 13.77 -13.82 1.70
N ASP A 289 14.84 -13.22 1.19
CA ASP A 289 16.21 -13.57 1.54
C ASP A 289 16.47 -13.35 3.04
N PHE A 290 15.92 -12.25 3.59
CA PHE A 290 15.99 -11.98 5.02
C PHE A 290 15.24 -13.04 5.83
N ASP A 291 14.03 -13.42 5.42
CA ASP A 291 13.21 -14.42 6.11
C ASP A 291 13.77 -15.83 6.01
N ALA A 292 14.44 -16.15 4.91
CA ALA A 292 15.13 -17.44 4.72
C ALA A 292 16.42 -17.56 5.55
N THR A 293 17.00 -16.43 6.01
CA THR A 293 18.22 -16.44 6.82
C THR A 293 17.94 -16.96 8.23
N PRO A 294 18.55 -18.07 8.67
CA PRO A 294 18.33 -18.59 10.02
C PRO A 294 18.64 -17.55 11.08
N ALA A 295 17.73 -17.36 12.04
CA ALA A 295 18.00 -16.51 13.19
C ALA A 295 19.16 -17.10 14.01
N LYS A 296 20.09 -16.23 14.45
CA LYS A 296 21.16 -16.64 15.39
C LYS A 296 20.52 -17.33 16.59
N GLY A 297 20.82 -18.63 16.79
CA GLY A 297 20.28 -19.44 17.88
C GLY A 297 19.29 -20.54 17.47
N GLY A 298 19.19 -20.94 16.20
CA GLY A 298 18.46 -22.13 15.76
C GLY A 298 16.94 -22.05 15.86
N ARG A 299 16.36 -20.86 15.94
CA ARG A 299 14.89 -20.68 15.90
C ARG A 299 14.34 -21.04 14.53
N THR A 300 13.18 -21.70 14.54
CA THR A 300 12.39 -22.04 13.35
C THR A 300 12.29 -20.85 12.38
N PRO A 301 12.36 -21.08 11.03
CA PRO A 301 12.19 -20.01 10.07
C PRO A 301 10.92 -19.20 10.39
N ARG A 302 11.05 -17.90 10.45
CA ARG A 302 9.88 -17.02 10.63
C ARG A 302 8.97 -17.16 9.42
N ARG A 303 7.64 -17.06 9.65
CA ARG A 303 6.66 -16.94 8.57
C ARG A 303 7.11 -15.82 7.62
N GLU A 304 6.95 -16.04 6.30
CA GLU A 304 7.19 -15.00 5.29
C GLU A 304 6.40 -13.73 5.65
N ARG A 305 7.10 -12.59 5.63
CA ARG A 305 6.49 -11.29 6.00
C ARG A 305 5.55 -10.78 4.92
N VAL A 306 4.44 -10.23 5.36
CA VAL A 306 3.45 -9.62 4.49
C VAL A 306 4.00 -8.33 3.88
N ILE A 307 3.85 -8.14 2.57
CA ILE A 307 3.90 -6.83 1.92
C ILE A 307 2.47 -6.38 1.68
N SER A 308 1.99 -5.49 2.52
CA SER A 308 0.70 -4.82 2.38
C SER A 308 0.84 -3.60 1.47
N LEU A 309 -0.20 -3.27 0.71
CA LEU A 309 -0.24 -2.05 -0.08
C LEU A 309 -1.53 -1.28 0.21
N SER A 310 -1.40 0.02 0.51
CA SER A 310 -2.54 0.93 0.71
C SER A 310 -2.64 1.92 -0.46
N PRO A 311 -3.18 1.51 -1.62
CA PRO A 311 -3.25 2.35 -2.79
C PRO A 311 -4.54 3.19 -2.80
N GLY A 312 -4.54 4.26 -3.60
CA GLY A 312 -5.76 4.90 -4.06
C GLY A 312 -6.55 4.01 -5.04
N PRO A 313 -7.75 4.46 -5.47
CA PRO A 313 -8.54 3.77 -6.49
C PRO A 313 -7.72 3.48 -7.76
N PHE A 314 -7.91 2.29 -8.36
CA PHE A 314 -7.02 1.78 -9.43
C PHE A 314 -6.77 2.77 -10.58
N ARG A 315 -7.83 3.36 -11.13
CA ARG A 315 -7.67 4.29 -12.27
C ARG A 315 -6.79 5.49 -11.91
N PHE A 316 -6.91 6.01 -10.70
CA PHE A 316 -6.07 7.10 -10.21
C PHE A 316 -4.63 6.62 -10.00
N ALA A 317 -4.43 5.55 -9.23
CA ALA A 317 -3.12 4.96 -8.95
C ALA A 317 -2.36 4.60 -10.25
N TYR A 318 -3.03 3.94 -11.19
CA TYR A 318 -2.45 3.51 -12.47
C TYR A 318 -2.05 4.67 -13.38
N ASN A 319 -2.88 5.73 -13.48
CA ASN A 319 -2.65 6.81 -14.43
C ASN A 319 -1.86 7.98 -13.85
N ARG A 320 -1.98 8.26 -12.54
CA ARG A 320 -1.34 9.42 -11.90
C ARG A 320 -0.06 9.06 -11.14
N TRP A 321 -0.08 7.91 -10.45
CA TRP A 321 1.02 7.45 -9.61
C TRP A 321 1.82 6.30 -10.24
N LEU A 322 1.43 5.85 -11.43
CA LEU A 322 2.03 4.73 -12.15
C LEU A 322 2.12 3.45 -11.31
N GLN A 323 1.25 3.29 -10.33
CA GLN A 323 1.08 2.08 -9.52
C GLN A 323 0.18 1.09 -10.25
N ASP A 324 0.74 -0.03 -10.68
CA ASP A 324 0.00 -1.11 -11.35
C ASP A 324 -0.37 -2.21 -10.34
N TRP A 325 -1.21 -1.85 -9.37
CA TRP A 325 -1.52 -2.78 -8.30
C TRP A 325 -2.39 -3.98 -8.74
N GLU A 326 -3.08 -3.92 -9.90
CA GLU A 326 -3.67 -5.13 -10.50
C GLU A 326 -2.56 -6.12 -10.88
N LEU A 327 -1.51 -5.66 -11.60
CA LEU A 327 -0.36 -6.51 -11.94
C LEU A 327 0.37 -7.01 -10.69
N TRP A 328 0.52 -6.16 -9.69
CA TRP A 328 1.21 -6.53 -8.45
C TRP A 328 0.44 -7.58 -7.64
N SER A 329 -0.89 -7.54 -7.70
CA SER A 329 -1.77 -8.52 -7.07
C SER A 329 -1.69 -9.89 -7.76
N VAL A 330 -1.84 -9.93 -9.09
CA VAL A 330 -1.81 -11.19 -9.84
C VAL A 330 -0.40 -11.80 -9.89
N GLY A 331 0.63 -10.97 -9.80
CA GLY A 331 2.04 -11.36 -9.77
C GLY A 331 2.56 -11.70 -8.37
N GLU A 332 1.71 -11.73 -7.34
CA GLU A 332 2.07 -12.02 -5.94
C GLU A 332 3.20 -11.13 -5.40
N LEU A 333 3.28 -9.88 -5.89
CA LEU A 333 4.25 -8.90 -5.42
C LEU A 333 3.81 -8.21 -4.14
N VAL A 334 2.52 -8.22 -3.85
CA VAL A 334 1.89 -7.79 -2.60
C VAL A 334 1.00 -8.91 -2.07
N ASP A 335 0.76 -8.95 -0.77
CA ASP A 335 0.03 -10.03 -0.10
C ASP A 335 -1.39 -9.63 0.28
N ASP A 336 -1.64 -8.34 0.39
CA ASP A 336 -2.96 -7.75 0.60
C ASP A 336 -3.05 -6.33 0.04
N LEU A 337 -4.28 -5.87 -0.17
CA LEU A 337 -4.61 -4.51 -0.57
C LEU A 337 -5.50 -3.87 0.49
N ILE A 338 -5.16 -2.63 0.88
CA ILE A 338 -6.02 -1.80 1.71
C ILE A 338 -6.43 -0.58 0.89
N VAL A 339 -7.49 -0.71 0.09
CA VAL A 339 -7.88 0.37 -0.82
C VAL A 339 -8.55 1.51 -0.05
N GLN A 340 -7.98 2.71 -0.18
CA GLN A 340 -8.45 3.91 0.51
C GLN A 340 -9.80 4.35 -0.08
N ASN A 341 -10.88 4.19 0.70
CA ASN A 341 -12.22 4.64 0.37
C ASN A 341 -12.70 5.65 1.42
N TYR A 342 -12.31 6.90 1.22
CA TYR A 342 -12.66 8.00 2.12
C TYR A 342 -13.90 8.80 1.66
N ALA A 343 -14.77 8.17 0.86
CA ALA A 343 -16.02 8.78 0.42
C ALA A 343 -16.86 9.26 1.62
N TYR A 344 -17.38 10.48 1.55
CA TYR A 344 -18.15 11.08 2.64
C TYR A 344 -19.46 10.38 2.85
N SER A 345 -20.24 10.20 1.78
CA SER A 345 -21.55 9.58 1.83
C SER A 345 -21.45 8.05 1.80
N VAL A 346 -22.39 7.40 2.47
CA VAL A 346 -22.54 5.95 2.41
C VAL A 346 -22.82 5.47 0.98
N LYS A 347 -23.61 6.23 0.20
CA LYS A 347 -23.89 5.92 -1.21
C LYS A 347 -22.61 5.95 -2.07
N GLY A 348 -21.77 6.98 -1.89
CA GLY A 348 -20.46 7.07 -2.57
C GLY A 348 -19.53 5.93 -2.18
N PHE A 349 -19.47 5.66 -0.86
CA PHE A 349 -18.69 4.55 -0.32
C PHE A 349 -19.11 3.20 -0.91
N ALA A 350 -20.41 2.91 -0.96
CA ALA A 350 -20.95 1.68 -1.54
C ALA A 350 -20.60 1.53 -3.03
N LYS A 351 -20.69 2.62 -3.81
CA LYS A 351 -20.30 2.64 -5.23
C LYS A 351 -18.84 2.31 -5.43
N ASP A 352 -17.97 2.82 -4.56
CA ASP A 352 -16.52 2.59 -4.67
C ASP A 352 -16.12 1.14 -4.30
N LEU A 353 -16.94 0.42 -3.51
CA LEU A 353 -16.73 -0.99 -3.24
C LEU A 353 -16.97 -1.89 -4.47
N ASP A 354 -17.75 -1.43 -5.43
CA ASP A 354 -18.12 -2.20 -6.63
C ASP A 354 -17.20 -1.87 -7.83
N GLN A 355 -16.04 -1.23 -7.60
CA GLN A 355 -15.06 -0.94 -8.66
C GLN A 355 -14.52 -2.24 -9.28
N PRO A 356 -14.44 -2.33 -10.63
CA PRO A 356 -14.01 -3.55 -11.32
C PRO A 356 -12.66 -4.09 -10.85
N ALA A 357 -11.71 -3.21 -10.53
CA ALA A 357 -10.39 -3.62 -10.06
C ALA A 357 -10.43 -4.33 -8.69
N LEU A 358 -11.29 -3.88 -7.76
CA LEU A 358 -11.50 -4.55 -6.47
C LEU A 358 -12.11 -5.94 -6.66
N VAL A 359 -13.14 -6.03 -7.51
CA VAL A 359 -13.82 -7.29 -7.82
C VAL A 359 -12.84 -8.29 -8.43
N LYS A 360 -12.01 -7.85 -9.35
CA LYS A 360 -10.95 -8.68 -9.96
C LYS A 360 -9.93 -9.16 -8.92
N ALA A 361 -9.40 -8.24 -8.10
CA ALA A 361 -8.40 -8.60 -7.09
C ALA A 361 -8.93 -9.69 -6.15
N LYS A 362 -10.17 -9.55 -5.67
CA LYS A 362 -10.85 -10.61 -4.89
C LYS A 362 -11.02 -11.90 -5.67
N GLY A 363 -11.38 -11.81 -6.95
CA GLY A 363 -11.53 -12.98 -7.84
C GLY A 363 -10.23 -13.77 -8.01
N TRP A 364 -9.07 -13.12 -7.86
CA TRP A 364 -7.75 -13.76 -7.85
C TRP A 364 -7.34 -14.30 -6.47
N GLY A 365 -8.22 -14.19 -5.46
CA GLY A 365 -7.93 -14.63 -4.09
C GLY A 365 -7.08 -13.65 -3.28
N MET A 366 -6.88 -12.41 -3.76
CA MET A 366 -6.19 -11.37 -3.02
C MET A 366 -7.03 -10.93 -1.82
N PRO A 367 -6.49 -10.93 -0.60
CA PRO A 367 -7.12 -10.26 0.53
C PRO A 367 -7.28 -8.76 0.24
N VAL A 368 -8.50 -8.25 0.35
CA VAL A 368 -8.80 -6.84 0.11
C VAL A 368 -9.55 -6.28 1.31
N GLU A 369 -8.91 -5.39 2.02
CA GLU A 369 -9.48 -4.58 3.09
C GLU A 369 -9.82 -3.17 2.56
N ILE A 370 -10.73 -2.51 3.23
CA ILE A 370 -11.17 -1.15 2.87
C ILE A 370 -10.71 -0.16 3.95
N GLY A 371 -9.95 0.84 3.51
CA GLY A 371 -9.59 1.98 4.32
C GLY A 371 -10.79 2.90 4.53
N ILE A 372 -11.19 3.13 5.78
CA ILE A 372 -12.36 3.94 6.15
C ILE A 372 -11.91 5.13 6.97
N LEU A 373 -12.32 6.35 6.58
CA LEU A 373 -12.06 7.55 7.35
C LEU A 373 -12.84 7.51 8.68
N ALA A 374 -12.14 7.41 9.80
CA ALA A 374 -12.72 7.46 11.14
C ALA A 374 -12.82 8.88 11.70
N GLY A 375 -11.96 9.81 11.21
CA GLY A 375 -11.95 11.22 11.57
C GLY A 375 -10.61 11.86 11.26
N PHE A 376 -10.64 13.04 10.62
CA PHE A 376 -9.46 13.84 10.28
C PHE A 376 -9.86 15.27 9.96
N GLY A 377 -9.13 16.27 10.48
CA GLY A 377 -9.24 17.68 10.08
C GLY A 377 -10.66 18.25 10.14
N GLY A 378 -11.40 18.04 11.23
CA GLY A 378 -12.78 18.49 11.37
C GLY A 378 -13.83 17.66 10.62
N ARG A 379 -13.41 16.56 9.99
CA ARG A 379 -14.25 15.64 9.20
C ARG A 379 -14.32 14.30 9.91
N THR A 380 -15.18 14.22 10.92
CA THR A 380 -15.37 12.99 11.68
C THR A 380 -16.80 12.48 11.48
N PRO A 381 -16.99 11.34 10.81
CA PRO A 381 -18.32 10.75 10.70
C PRO A 381 -18.80 10.28 12.07
N ASP A 382 -20.11 10.35 12.31
CA ASP A 382 -20.74 9.76 13.48
C ASP A 382 -20.65 8.22 13.44
N MET A 383 -20.91 7.59 14.58
CA MET A 383 -20.84 6.13 14.69
C MET A 383 -21.91 5.40 13.88
N ALA A 384 -23.06 6.02 13.60
CA ALA A 384 -24.09 5.42 12.76
C ALA A 384 -23.60 5.30 11.31
N THR A 385 -23.04 6.38 10.77
CA THR A 385 -22.42 6.41 9.43
C THR A 385 -21.24 5.45 9.32
N LEU A 386 -20.37 5.41 10.35
CA LEU A 386 -19.24 4.48 10.37
C LEU A 386 -19.72 3.02 10.39
N ARG A 387 -20.70 2.69 11.25
CA ARG A 387 -21.26 1.35 11.33
C ARG A 387 -21.82 0.90 9.98
N GLU A 388 -22.60 1.77 9.30
CA GLU A 388 -23.16 1.45 7.99
C GLU A 388 -22.08 1.15 6.96
N LYS A 389 -21.02 1.98 6.85
CA LYS A 389 -19.90 1.74 5.95
C LYS A 389 -19.16 0.44 6.27
N VAL A 390 -18.91 0.18 7.54
CA VAL A 390 -18.25 -1.05 7.99
C VAL A 390 -19.06 -2.29 7.62
N LEU A 391 -20.38 -2.29 7.88
CA LEU A 391 -21.25 -3.40 7.53
C LEU A 391 -21.37 -3.59 6.01
N LEU A 392 -21.35 -2.52 5.23
CA LEU A 392 -21.29 -2.61 3.76
C LEU A 392 -20.00 -3.27 3.27
N ALA A 393 -18.86 -2.92 3.85
CA ALA A 393 -17.56 -3.51 3.48
C ALA A 393 -17.50 -4.98 3.92
N THR A 394 -17.80 -5.29 5.18
CA THR A 394 -17.74 -6.65 5.73
C THR A 394 -18.79 -7.58 5.11
N GLY A 395 -19.97 -7.08 4.79
CA GLY A 395 -21.00 -7.82 4.07
C GLY A 395 -20.58 -8.22 2.65
N ARG A 396 -19.60 -7.50 2.04
CA ARG A 396 -18.95 -7.89 0.78
C ARG A 396 -17.71 -8.75 1.00
N GLY A 397 -17.43 -9.16 2.25
CA GLY A 397 -16.29 -9.99 2.61
C GLY A 397 -14.93 -9.25 2.59
N HIS A 398 -14.93 -7.94 2.85
CA HIS A 398 -13.72 -7.16 3.06
C HIS A 398 -13.39 -7.02 4.54
N GLY A 399 -12.11 -6.96 4.90
CA GLY A 399 -11.67 -6.40 6.16
C GLY A 399 -11.80 -4.88 6.17
N VAL A 400 -11.62 -4.26 7.33
CA VAL A 400 -11.74 -2.81 7.50
C VAL A 400 -10.54 -2.25 8.26
N ILE A 401 -9.97 -1.17 7.73
CA ILE A 401 -8.84 -0.49 8.35
C ILE A 401 -9.21 0.98 8.53
N TYR A 402 -9.16 1.46 9.76
CA TYR A 402 -9.60 2.82 10.07
C TYR A 402 -8.46 3.82 9.91
N PHE A 403 -8.70 4.86 9.16
CA PHE A 403 -7.84 6.03 9.11
C PHE A 403 -8.45 7.11 9.99
N TYR A 404 -7.87 7.42 11.10
CA TYR A 404 -6.74 6.83 11.82
C TYR A 404 -7.03 6.83 13.33
N TRP A 405 -6.09 6.46 14.20
CA TRP A 405 -6.33 6.28 15.65
C TRP A 405 -6.97 7.49 16.33
N GLU A 406 -6.51 8.72 16.01
CA GLU A 406 -7.08 9.94 16.61
C GLU A 406 -8.54 10.18 16.24
N GLY A 407 -9.00 9.64 15.12
CA GLY A 407 -10.40 9.66 14.69
C GLY A 407 -11.28 8.63 15.38
N LEU A 408 -10.69 7.59 16.01
CA LEU A 408 -11.48 6.60 16.73
C LEU A 408 -12.08 7.21 18.00
N TRP A 409 -11.23 7.59 18.94
CA TRP A 409 -11.59 8.16 20.25
C TRP A 409 -10.55 9.13 20.80
N GLY A 410 -9.62 9.60 19.96
CA GLY A 410 -8.60 10.58 20.26
C GLY A 410 -9.02 12.02 19.96
N LEU A 411 -8.06 12.83 19.48
CA LEU A 411 -8.26 14.27 19.23
C LEU A 411 -9.34 14.57 18.20
N HIS A 412 -9.58 13.67 17.26
CA HIS A 412 -10.56 13.81 16.18
C HIS A 412 -11.75 12.88 16.36
N ALA A 413 -12.03 12.48 17.60
CA ALA A 413 -13.24 11.72 17.92
C ALA A 413 -14.51 12.49 17.51
N GLY A 414 -15.53 11.75 17.08
CA GLY A 414 -16.80 12.34 16.69
C GLY A 414 -17.60 12.95 17.84
N PRO A 415 -18.80 13.44 17.53
CA PRO A 415 -19.63 14.18 18.47
C PRO A 415 -20.03 13.37 19.72
N GLU A 416 -19.97 12.04 19.62
CA GLU A 416 -20.35 11.13 20.74
C GLU A 416 -19.32 11.14 21.89
N GLY A 417 -18.10 11.66 21.63
CA GLY A 417 -17.01 11.65 22.57
C GLY A 417 -16.25 10.33 22.66
N GLY A 418 -15.00 10.38 23.14
CA GLY A 418 -14.06 9.24 23.05
C GLY A 418 -14.53 7.97 23.77
N ALA A 419 -15.08 8.07 24.98
CA ALA A 419 -15.54 6.90 25.73
C ALA A 419 -16.72 6.18 25.05
N ALA A 420 -17.73 6.93 24.58
CA ALA A 420 -18.87 6.38 23.89
C ALA A 420 -18.48 5.72 22.57
N ARG A 421 -17.58 6.38 21.79
CA ARG A 421 -17.06 5.82 20.53
C ARG A 421 -16.27 4.53 20.77
N ARG A 422 -15.39 4.47 21.80
CA ARG A 422 -14.67 3.24 22.13
C ARG A 422 -15.60 2.08 22.44
N ALA A 423 -16.65 2.33 23.24
CA ALA A 423 -17.68 1.33 23.54
C ALA A 423 -18.45 0.90 22.25
N ALA A 424 -18.75 1.84 21.36
CA ALA A 424 -19.43 1.57 20.11
C ALA A 424 -18.56 0.73 19.13
N PHE A 425 -17.28 1.04 18.98
CA PHE A 425 -16.34 0.22 18.19
C PHE A 425 -16.24 -1.20 18.74
N ARG A 426 -16.14 -1.38 20.07
CA ARG A 426 -16.11 -2.71 20.68
C ARG A 426 -17.35 -3.53 20.30
N ARG A 427 -18.54 -2.96 20.43
CA ARG A 427 -19.79 -3.63 20.01
C ARG A 427 -19.82 -3.95 18.52
N LEU A 428 -19.43 -3.01 17.68
CA LEU A 428 -19.38 -3.19 16.23
C LEU A 428 -18.45 -4.33 15.83
N HIS A 429 -17.26 -4.39 16.41
CA HIS A 429 -16.31 -5.45 16.11
C HIS A 429 -16.76 -6.82 16.65
N GLN A 430 -17.47 -6.86 17.77
CA GLN A 430 -18.13 -8.09 18.26
C GLN A 430 -19.21 -8.56 17.29
N GLU A 431 -20.06 -7.63 16.80
CA GLU A 431 -21.10 -7.91 15.80
C GLU A 431 -20.53 -8.52 14.52
N ILE A 432 -19.47 -7.91 13.98
CA ILE A 432 -18.77 -8.43 12.78
C ILE A 432 -18.26 -9.86 13.01
N ARG A 433 -17.63 -10.12 14.14
CA ARG A 433 -17.06 -11.44 14.45
C ARG A 433 -18.14 -12.50 14.65
N SER A 434 -19.23 -12.16 15.30
CA SER A 434 -20.34 -13.10 15.56
C SER A 434 -21.17 -13.43 14.32
N GLY A 435 -21.18 -12.56 13.32
CA GLY A 435 -21.85 -12.75 12.04
C GLY A 435 -21.05 -13.58 11.00
N LEU A 436 -19.81 -13.96 11.31
CA LEU A 436 -18.98 -14.74 10.39
C LEU A 436 -19.38 -16.23 10.37
N PRO A 437 -19.41 -16.87 9.17
CA PRO A 437 -19.60 -18.33 9.09
C PRO A 437 -18.50 -19.06 9.88
N GLY A 438 -18.87 -19.84 10.87
CA GLY A 438 -17.97 -20.63 11.72
C GLY A 438 -17.68 -20.05 13.09
N SER A 439 -18.32 -18.96 13.51
CA SER A 439 -18.21 -18.39 14.87
C SER A 439 -19.30 -18.89 15.84
N ARG A 440 -20.06 -19.94 15.46
CA ARG A 440 -21.04 -20.63 16.33
C ARG A 440 -20.50 -21.96 16.77
#